data_7b50ce61923107c1f9e7c9c0a7934235
#
_entry.id   7b50ce61923107c1f9e7c9c0a7934235
#
_cell.length_a   1.000
_cell.length_b   1.000
_cell.length_c   1.000
_cell.angle_alpha   90.00
_cell.angle_beta   90.00
_cell.angle_gamma   90.00
#
_symmetry.space_group_name_H-M   'P 1'
#
loop_
_entity.id
_entity.type
_entity.pdbx_description
1 polymer ?
#
loop_
_entity_poly.entity_id
_entity_poly.type
_entity_poly.pdbx_seq_one_letter_code
_entity_poly.pdbx_strand_id
1 'polypeptide(L)'
;MSSNIIKSLRKFTGRVIAVDIETVTLPNGHQFDLEVIQHPGGSAVVALNDKGQVCLLRQYRHVAGQWLWELPAGKIDPGESPSSTAKRELAEEAGVHAAKWRELGMVYTSPGVFKEVIHLYLAEELSATDIQHETEELIEIQWLELSTALEWARSGQIIDAKTLLGLYHAVRLVDPDQ
;
A
#
# COMPACT_ATOMS: atom_id res chain seq x y z
N MET A 1 7.22 -22.17 -14.55
CA MET A 1 8.61 -21.91 -14.99
C MET A 1 8.84 -20.42 -14.79
N SER A 2 9.92 -20.04 -14.10
CA SER A 2 10.26 -18.61 -13.85
C SER A 2 11.11 -18.09 -15.01
N SER A 3 11.02 -16.79 -15.30
CA SER A 3 11.98 -16.11 -16.18
C SER A 3 13.34 -16.04 -15.49
N ASN A 4 14.43 -16.20 -16.27
CA ASN A 4 15.78 -16.05 -15.74
C ASN A 4 16.37 -14.72 -16.18
N ILE A 5 16.92 -13.98 -15.22
CA ILE A 5 17.70 -12.77 -15.50
C ILE A 5 19.11 -13.23 -15.93
N ILE A 6 19.49 -12.90 -17.16
CA ILE A 6 20.82 -13.19 -17.70
C ILE A 6 21.81 -12.09 -17.34
N LYS A 7 21.34 -10.84 -17.41
CA LYS A 7 22.15 -9.64 -17.16
C LYS A 7 21.27 -8.56 -16.56
N SER A 8 21.80 -7.81 -15.61
CA SER A 8 21.18 -6.60 -15.08
C SER A 8 22.18 -5.45 -15.13
N LEU A 9 21.75 -4.30 -15.63
CA LEU A 9 22.55 -3.09 -15.73
C LEU A 9 21.79 -1.92 -15.07
N ARG A 10 22.32 -1.46 -13.93
CA ARG A 10 21.79 -0.29 -13.24
C ARG A 10 21.97 0.97 -14.09
N LYS A 11 20.86 1.69 -14.34
CA LYS A 11 20.84 2.96 -15.10
C LYS A 11 20.64 4.17 -14.21
N PHE A 12 19.90 4.02 -13.11
CA PHE A 12 19.63 5.10 -12.17
C PHE A 12 19.51 4.56 -10.74
N THR A 13 19.97 5.34 -9.78
CA THR A 13 19.78 5.09 -8.35
C THR A 13 19.34 6.39 -7.69
N GLY A 14 18.08 6.40 -7.21
CA GLY A 14 17.49 7.48 -6.43
C GLY A 14 17.45 7.17 -4.94
N ARG A 15 16.72 7.98 -4.17
CA ARG A 15 16.50 7.75 -2.72
C ARG A 15 15.58 6.55 -2.46
N VAL A 16 14.56 6.36 -3.28
CA VAL A 16 13.52 5.33 -3.10
C VAL A 16 13.61 4.26 -4.18
N ILE A 17 13.74 4.68 -5.43
CA ILE A 17 13.73 3.78 -6.59
C ILE A 17 15.11 3.65 -7.22
N ALA A 18 15.26 2.53 -7.94
CA ALA A 18 16.36 2.38 -8.90
C ALA A 18 15.81 1.83 -10.22
N VAL A 19 16.49 2.12 -11.34
CA VAL A 19 16.09 1.63 -12.66
C VAL A 19 17.17 0.73 -13.22
N ASP A 20 16.79 -0.48 -13.58
CA ASP A 20 17.65 -1.47 -14.22
C ASP A 20 17.17 -1.79 -15.63
N ILE A 21 18.13 -2.07 -16.54
CA ILE A 21 17.85 -2.80 -17.78
C ILE A 21 18.22 -4.25 -17.51
N GLU A 22 17.22 -5.13 -17.53
CA GLU A 22 17.40 -6.56 -17.33
C GLU A 22 17.23 -7.32 -18.65
N THR A 23 18.27 -8.06 -19.08
CA THR A 23 18.12 -9.04 -20.15
C THR A 23 17.53 -10.31 -19.57
N VAL A 24 16.34 -10.68 -20.00
CA VAL A 24 15.59 -11.82 -19.45
C VAL A 24 15.35 -12.88 -20.52
N THR A 25 15.24 -14.14 -20.08
CA THR A 25 14.74 -15.25 -20.90
C THR A 25 13.36 -15.65 -20.39
N LEU A 26 12.36 -15.56 -21.25
CA LEU A 26 11.01 -16.04 -20.94
C LEU A 26 10.93 -17.58 -20.93
N PRO A 27 9.87 -18.17 -20.34
CA PRO A 27 9.66 -19.60 -20.32
C PRO A 27 9.61 -20.27 -21.71
N ASN A 28 9.31 -19.51 -22.77
CA ASN A 28 9.32 -19.97 -24.16
C ASN A 28 10.69 -19.85 -24.85
N GLY A 29 11.73 -19.42 -24.11
CA GLY A 29 13.10 -19.25 -24.62
C GLY A 29 13.38 -17.90 -25.29
N HIS A 30 12.37 -17.02 -25.45
CA HIS A 30 12.58 -15.70 -26.04
C HIS A 30 13.38 -14.79 -25.09
N GLN A 31 14.37 -14.09 -25.64
CA GLN A 31 15.21 -13.14 -24.88
C GLN A 31 14.96 -11.71 -25.33
N PHE A 32 14.88 -10.79 -24.37
CA PHE A 32 14.76 -9.36 -24.65
C PHE A 32 15.21 -8.54 -23.44
N ASP A 33 15.43 -7.25 -23.64
CA ASP A 33 15.73 -6.31 -22.59
C ASP A 33 14.45 -5.71 -22.03
N LEU A 34 14.35 -5.64 -20.70
CA LEU A 34 13.21 -5.11 -19.95
C LEU A 34 13.68 -4.00 -19.02
N GLU A 35 12.98 -2.88 -19.04
CA GLU A 35 13.14 -1.81 -18.05
C GLU A 35 12.42 -2.19 -16.75
N VAL A 36 13.17 -2.20 -15.65
CA VAL A 36 12.64 -2.58 -14.33
C VAL A 36 12.90 -1.47 -13.32
N ILE A 37 11.83 -0.95 -12.74
CA ILE A 37 11.92 -0.01 -11.62
C ILE A 37 11.91 -0.83 -10.33
N GLN A 38 13.03 -0.82 -9.62
CA GLN A 38 13.18 -1.45 -8.31
C GLN A 38 12.57 -0.56 -7.23
N HIS A 39 11.80 -1.14 -6.32
CA HIS A 39 11.17 -0.48 -5.17
C HIS A 39 11.17 -1.43 -3.97
N PRO A 40 11.33 -0.95 -2.73
CA PRO A 40 11.33 -1.79 -1.53
C PRO A 40 9.97 -2.45 -1.23
N GLY A 41 8.90 -1.96 -1.86
CA GLY A 41 7.53 -2.33 -1.51
C GLY A 41 6.96 -1.45 -0.41
N GLY A 42 5.73 -1.74 -0.02
CA GLY A 42 5.03 -0.99 1.03
C GLY A 42 4.00 -1.85 1.76
N SER A 43 3.43 -1.28 2.81
CA SER A 43 2.31 -1.87 3.55
C SER A 43 1.20 -0.86 3.71
N ALA A 44 -0.06 -1.31 3.62
CA ALA A 44 -1.24 -0.50 3.83
C ALA A 44 -2.21 -1.17 4.80
N VAL A 45 -2.92 -0.37 5.59
CA VAL A 45 -3.71 -0.86 6.71
C VAL A 45 -5.16 -0.38 6.63
N VAL A 46 -6.09 -1.31 6.59
CA VAL A 46 -7.50 -1.05 6.90
C VAL A 46 -7.65 -1.07 8.41
N ALA A 47 -7.64 0.09 9.04
CA ALA A 47 -7.86 0.22 10.49
C ALA A 47 -9.36 0.40 10.76
N LEU A 48 -9.96 -0.56 11.46
CA LEU A 48 -11.39 -0.61 11.76
C LEU A 48 -11.61 -0.46 13.27
N ASN A 49 -12.32 0.60 13.67
CA ASN A 49 -12.65 0.82 15.08
C ASN A 49 -13.92 0.08 15.52
N ASP A 50 -14.20 0.08 16.84
CA ASP A 50 -15.35 -0.61 17.45
C ASP A 50 -16.72 -0.06 17.00
N LYS A 51 -16.73 1.09 16.32
CA LYS A 51 -17.96 1.69 15.74
C LYS A 51 -18.21 1.27 14.30
N GLY A 52 -17.35 0.41 13.73
CA GLY A 52 -17.42 0.03 12.31
C GLY A 52 -16.88 1.08 11.35
N GLN A 53 -16.09 2.05 11.85
CA GLN A 53 -15.52 3.10 11.04
C GLN A 53 -14.09 2.73 10.63
N VAL A 54 -13.76 3.00 9.37
CA VAL A 54 -12.42 2.85 8.80
C VAL A 54 -11.67 4.17 8.81
N CYS A 55 -10.38 4.12 9.13
CA CYS A 55 -9.49 5.26 9.00
C CYS A 55 -9.12 5.48 7.54
N LEU A 56 -9.38 6.68 7.04
CA LEU A 56 -8.87 7.16 5.76
C LEU A 56 -8.04 8.44 5.98
N LEU A 57 -7.02 8.58 5.17
CA LEU A 57 -6.16 9.75 5.11
C LEU A 57 -6.47 10.51 3.83
N ARG A 58 -6.61 11.81 3.94
CA ARG A 58 -6.64 12.71 2.78
C ARG A 58 -5.25 13.30 2.62
N GLN A 59 -4.50 12.80 1.63
CA GLN A 59 -3.10 13.15 1.41
C GLN A 59 -2.90 13.83 0.06
N TYR A 60 -2.09 14.90 0.02
CA TYR A 60 -1.69 15.50 -1.24
C TYR A 60 -0.58 14.69 -1.90
N ARG A 61 -0.84 14.20 -3.10
CA ARG A 61 0.14 13.46 -3.91
C ARG A 61 0.58 14.28 -5.10
N HIS A 62 1.81 14.82 -5.03
CA HIS A 62 2.39 15.64 -6.10
C HIS A 62 2.35 14.95 -7.46
N VAL A 63 2.66 13.66 -7.52
CA VAL A 63 2.66 12.88 -8.78
C VAL A 63 1.27 12.81 -9.40
N ALA A 64 0.22 12.74 -8.58
CA ALA A 64 -1.18 12.78 -9.05
C ALA A 64 -1.68 14.21 -9.27
N GLY A 65 -0.99 15.22 -8.75
CA GLY A 65 -1.37 16.63 -8.81
C GLY A 65 -2.62 16.98 -7.99
N GLN A 66 -3.00 16.13 -7.05
CA GLN A 66 -4.26 16.28 -6.30
C GLN A 66 -4.22 15.61 -4.94
N TRP A 67 -5.26 15.89 -4.13
CA TRP A 67 -5.54 15.20 -2.89
C TRP A 67 -6.21 13.85 -3.17
N LEU A 68 -5.71 12.80 -2.54
CA LEU A 68 -6.27 11.45 -2.62
C LEU A 68 -6.78 10.99 -1.26
N TRP A 69 -7.81 10.15 -1.27
CA TRP A 69 -8.23 9.38 -0.11
C TRP A 69 -7.49 8.05 -0.11
N GLU A 70 -6.72 7.81 0.94
CA GLU A 70 -5.85 6.66 1.06
C GLU A 70 -5.99 5.95 2.41
N LEU A 71 -5.65 4.67 2.48
CA LEU A 71 -5.41 3.97 3.74
C LEU A 71 -4.07 4.45 4.33
N PRO A 72 -3.89 4.42 5.66
CA PRO A 72 -2.56 4.52 6.28
C PRO A 72 -1.60 3.54 5.63
N ALA A 73 -0.48 4.04 5.10
CA ALA A 73 0.42 3.22 4.29
C ALA A 73 1.78 3.87 4.08
N GLY A 74 2.83 3.05 4.12
CA GLY A 74 4.15 3.54 3.77
C GLY A 74 5.09 2.48 3.26
N LYS A 75 6.28 2.95 2.96
CA LYS A 75 7.37 2.19 2.36
C LYS A 75 8.01 1.26 3.41
N ILE A 76 8.40 0.06 3.00
CA ILE A 76 9.18 -0.86 3.82
C ILE A 76 10.60 -0.33 3.93
N ASP A 77 11.05 -0.04 5.15
CA ASP A 77 12.41 0.42 5.41
C ASP A 77 13.40 -0.75 5.46
N PRO A 78 14.71 -0.49 5.24
CA PRO A 78 15.72 -1.53 5.28
C PRO A 78 15.72 -2.30 6.60
N GLY A 79 15.47 -3.62 6.50
CA GLY A 79 15.41 -4.52 7.65
C GLY A 79 14.04 -4.64 8.30
N GLU A 80 13.03 -3.89 7.87
CA GLU A 80 11.66 -4.07 8.34
C GLU A 80 10.98 -5.26 7.64
N SER A 81 10.07 -5.88 8.37
CA SER A 81 9.07 -6.76 7.77
C SER A 81 7.84 -5.97 7.32
N PRO A 82 7.06 -6.44 6.33
CA PRO A 82 5.82 -5.78 5.94
C PRO A 82 4.85 -5.53 7.11
N SER A 83 4.76 -6.49 8.04
CA SER A 83 3.94 -6.36 9.25
C SER A 83 4.46 -5.28 10.20
N SER A 84 5.78 -5.13 10.34
CA SER A 84 6.38 -4.07 11.18
C SER A 84 6.12 -2.69 10.57
N THR A 85 6.29 -2.55 9.26
CA THR A 85 5.95 -1.34 8.52
C THR A 85 4.48 -0.97 8.70
N ALA A 86 3.56 -1.92 8.54
CA ALA A 86 2.13 -1.68 8.74
C ALA A 86 1.80 -1.11 10.13
N LYS A 87 2.46 -1.65 11.18
CA LYS A 87 2.26 -1.18 12.56
C LYS A 87 2.83 0.21 12.80
N ARG A 88 4.01 0.50 12.25
CA ARG A 88 4.66 1.81 12.34
C ARG A 88 3.83 2.87 11.65
N GLU A 89 3.47 2.65 10.37
CA GLU A 89 2.71 3.60 9.57
C GLU A 89 1.32 3.89 10.17
N LEU A 90 0.64 2.86 10.69
CA LEU A 90 -0.63 3.07 11.38
C LEU A 90 -0.50 3.99 12.60
N ALA A 91 0.58 3.83 13.37
CA ALA A 91 0.83 4.68 14.54
C ALA A 91 1.22 6.11 14.12
N GLU A 92 2.13 6.25 13.16
CA GLU A 92 2.67 7.55 12.72
C GLU A 92 1.60 8.39 11.99
N GLU A 93 0.86 7.81 11.07
CA GLU A 93 -0.09 8.53 10.22
C GLU A 93 -1.50 8.66 10.83
N ALA A 94 -1.99 7.62 11.50
CA ALA A 94 -3.36 7.59 12.03
C ALA A 94 -3.45 7.79 13.55
N GLY A 95 -2.33 7.79 14.28
CA GLY A 95 -2.29 7.96 15.74
C GLY A 95 -2.95 6.82 16.50
N VAL A 96 -2.87 5.59 15.98
CA VAL A 96 -3.44 4.41 16.66
C VAL A 96 -2.54 3.19 16.57
N HIS A 97 -2.55 2.39 17.64
CA HIS A 97 -2.07 1.01 17.64
C HIS A 97 -3.24 0.04 17.54
N ALA A 98 -2.98 -1.18 17.12
CA ALA A 98 -3.97 -2.25 17.10
C ALA A 98 -3.48 -3.49 17.81
N ALA A 99 -4.37 -4.16 18.55
CA ALA A 99 -4.08 -5.41 19.21
C ALA A 99 -4.32 -6.62 18.33
N LYS A 100 -5.23 -6.51 17.36
CA LYS A 100 -5.58 -7.60 16.45
C LYS A 100 -5.25 -7.25 14.99
N TRP A 101 -4.52 -8.17 14.33
CA TRP A 101 -4.03 -8.03 12.98
C TRP A 101 -4.39 -9.23 12.12
N ARG A 102 -4.82 -8.99 10.89
CA ARG A 102 -5.03 -10.01 9.86
C ARG A 102 -4.40 -9.59 8.54
N GLU A 103 -3.73 -10.50 7.87
CA GLU A 103 -3.25 -10.28 6.51
C GLU A 103 -4.43 -10.34 5.53
N LEU A 104 -4.55 -9.35 4.66
CA LEU A 104 -5.53 -9.30 3.57
C LEU A 104 -4.92 -9.77 2.23
N GLY A 105 -3.61 -10.00 2.21
CA GLY A 105 -2.86 -10.41 1.04
C GLY A 105 -1.87 -9.36 0.55
N MET A 106 -1.43 -9.53 -0.70
CA MET A 106 -0.51 -8.58 -1.33
C MET A 106 -0.91 -8.33 -2.78
N VAL A 107 -0.51 -7.17 -3.31
CA VAL A 107 -0.80 -6.78 -4.69
C VAL A 107 0.43 -6.15 -5.35
N TYR A 108 0.59 -6.40 -6.64
CA TYR A 108 1.53 -5.66 -7.47
C TYR A 108 0.82 -4.40 -8.00
N THR A 109 1.48 -3.25 -7.95
CA THR A 109 0.90 -1.97 -8.39
C THR A 109 0.97 -1.80 -9.91
N SER A 110 2.11 -2.13 -10.51
CA SER A 110 2.31 -2.04 -11.96
C SER A 110 3.34 -3.08 -12.45
N PRO A 111 2.99 -4.40 -12.47
CA PRO A 111 3.95 -5.49 -12.63
C PRO A 111 4.62 -5.56 -14.02
N GLY A 112 4.19 -4.73 -14.97
CA GLY A 112 4.83 -4.64 -16.28
C GLY A 112 6.19 -3.93 -16.29
N VAL A 113 6.44 -3.06 -15.30
CA VAL A 113 7.65 -2.24 -15.24
C VAL A 113 8.12 -1.95 -13.82
N PHE A 114 7.22 -1.99 -12.85
CA PHE A 114 7.47 -1.56 -11.48
C PHE A 114 7.42 -2.74 -10.52
N LYS A 115 8.53 -2.97 -9.83
CA LYS A 115 8.68 -4.10 -8.89
C LYS A 115 8.22 -3.72 -7.48
N GLU A 116 7.06 -3.08 -7.41
CA GLU A 116 6.45 -2.71 -6.15
C GLU A 116 5.38 -3.73 -5.75
N VAL A 117 5.47 -4.19 -4.51
CA VAL A 117 4.46 -5.02 -3.85
C VAL A 117 3.91 -4.25 -2.66
N ILE A 118 2.59 -4.15 -2.55
CA ILE A 118 1.93 -3.62 -1.36
C ILE A 118 1.30 -4.77 -0.59
N HIS A 119 1.68 -4.89 0.68
CA HIS A 119 1.09 -5.82 1.63
C HIS A 119 -0.10 -5.16 2.33
N LEU A 120 -1.25 -5.83 2.33
CA LEU A 120 -2.50 -5.31 2.87
C LEU A 120 -2.82 -5.98 4.21
N TYR A 121 -3.20 -5.19 5.20
CA TYR A 121 -3.54 -5.66 6.54
C TYR A 121 -4.87 -5.09 7.01
N LEU A 122 -5.59 -5.86 7.83
CA LEU A 122 -6.70 -5.39 8.65
C LEU A 122 -6.22 -5.27 10.09
N ALA A 123 -6.48 -4.12 10.71
CA ALA A 123 -6.17 -3.81 12.09
C ALA A 123 -7.45 -3.49 12.86
N GLU A 124 -7.66 -4.18 13.97
CA GLU A 124 -8.83 -4.07 14.85
C GLU A 124 -8.36 -3.92 16.31
N GLU A 125 -9.27 -3.65 17.24
CA GLU A 125 -8.97 -3.43 18.65
C GLU A 125 -7.97 -2.28 18.83
N LEU A 126 -8.39 -1.10 18.35
CA LEU A 126 -7.56 0.08 18.25
C LEU A 126 -7.41 0.81 19.59
N SER A 127 -6.23 1.35 19.83
CA SER A 127 -5.92 2.23 20.97
C SER A 127 -5.15 3.45 20.49
N ALA A 128 -5.41 4.62 21.09
CA ALA A 128 -4.79 5.87 20.67
C ALA A 128 -3.30 5.92 21.02
N THR A 129 -2.52 6.58 20.17
CA THR A 129 -1.13 6.97 20.37
C THR A 129 -0.86 8.34 19.75
N ASP A 130 0.34 8.88 19.95
CA ASP A 130 0.72 10.16 19.36
C ASP A 130 1.01 10.02 17.85
N ILE A 131 0.50 10.99 17.08
CA ILE A 131 0.74 11.12 15.66
C ILE A 131 2.16 11.66 15.42
N GLN A 132 2.86 11.12 14.43
CA GLN A 132 4.23 11.53 14.08
C GLN A 132 4.38 11.68 12.55
N HIS A 133 3.63 12.64 11.96
CA HIS A 133 3.77 12.92 10.53
C HIS A 133 5.16 13.45 10.19
N GLU A 134 5.70 13.02 9.06
CA GLU A 134 6.89 13.64 8.49
C GLU A 134 6.59 15.09 8.05
N THR A 135 7.59 15.96 8.11
CA THR A 135 7.43 17.40 7.77
C THR A 135 6.97 17.64 6.33
N GLU A 136 7.23 16.66 5.45
CA GLU A 136 6.90 16.73 4.02
C GLU A 136 5.50 16.15 3.72
N GLU A 137 4.79 15.64 4.72
CA GLU A 137 3.47 15.01 4.57
C GLU A 137 2.34 15.97 4.92
N LEU A 138 1.44 16.17 3.97
CA LEU A 138 0.19 16.89 4.17
C LEU A 138 -0.92 15.86 4.30
N ILE A 139 -1.31 15.53 5.54
CA ILE A 139 -2.26 14.47 5.87
C ILE A 139 -3.39 15.03 6.74
N GLU A 140 -4.63 14.73 6.35
CA GLU A 140 -5.84 14.94 7.14
C GLU A 140 -6.46 13.58 7.45
N ILE A 141 -6.72 13.28 8.73
CA ILE A 141 -7.27 11.98 9.16
C ILE A 141 -8.79 12.06 9.20
N GLN A 142 -9.47 11.07 8.64
CA GLN A 142 -10.91 10.94 8.72
C GLN A 142 -11.35 9.52 9.04
N TRP A 143 -12.28 9.39 9.98
CA TRP A 143 -12.95 8.12 10.30
C TRP A 143 -14.32 8.11 9.64
N LEU A 144 -14.58 7.14 8.78
CA LEU A 144 -15.83 6.99 8.03
C LEU A 144 -16.45 5.62 8.31
N GLU A 145 -17.77 5.54 8.32
CA GLU A 145 -18.46 4.25 8.24
C GLU A 145 -17.91 3.44 7.06
N LEU A 146 -17.63 2.15 7.26
CA LEU A 146 -17.07 1.29 6.21
C LEU A 146 -17.96 1.29 4.96
N SER A 147 -19.29 1.29 5.14
CA SER A 147 -20.26 1.39 4.05
C SER A 147 -20.10 2.67 3.22
N THR A 148 -19.85 3.81 3.87
CA THR A 148 -19.59 5.09 3.19
C THR A 148 -18.28 5.05 2.42
N ALA A 149 -17.22 4.49 2.99
CA ALA A 149 -15.94 4.32 2.30
C ALA A 149 -16.08 3.43 1.05
N LEU A 150 -16.90 2.36 1.12
CA LEU A 150 -17.22 1.52 -0.04
C LEU A 150 -18.05 2.25 -1.10
N GLU A 151 -18.95 3.13 -0.69
CA GLU A 151 -19.68 4.00 -1.62
C GLU A 151 -18.74 4.97 -2.34
N TRP A 152 -17.78 5.55 -1.62
CA TRP A 152 -16.75 6.41 -2.20
C TRP A 152 -15.83 5.63 -3.17
N ALA A 153 -15.54 4.37 -2.85
CA ALA A 153 -14.81 3.48 -3.76
C ALA A 153 -15.60 3.20 -5.06
N ARG A 154 -16.92 2.93 -4.96
CA ARG A 154 -17.78 2.66 -6.11
C ARG A 154 -18.05 3.89 -6.97
N SER A 155 -18.17 5.07 -6.35
CA SER A 155 -18.45 6.34 -7.04
C SER A 155 -17.21 6.98 -7.67
N GLY A 156 -16.01 6.45 -7.41
CA GLY A 156 -14.75 7.02 -7.91
C GLY A 156 -14.24 8.22 -7.10
N GLN A 157 -14.74 8.44 -5.91
CA GLN A 157 -14.19 9.42 -4.97
C GLN A 157 -12.90 8.91 -4.33
N ILE A 158 -12.79 7.61 -4.11
CA ILE A 158 -11.54 6.91 -3.82
C ILE A 158 -11.03 6.30 -5.12
N ILE A 159 -9.83 6.70 -5.55
CA ILE A 159 -9.21 6.26 -6.80
C ILE A 159 -7.84 5.60 -6.57
N ASP A 160 -7.36 5.58 -5.34
CA ASP A 160 -6.11 4.93 -4.98
C ASP A 160 -6.27 3.40 -4.94
N ALA A 161 -5.46 2.69 -5.74
CA ALA A 161 -5.61 1.26 -5.96
C ALA A 161 -5.45 0.41 -4.68
N LYS A 162 -4.45 0.72 -3.82
CA LYS A 162 -4.24 -0.03 -2.58
C LYS A 162 -5.42 0.14 -1.61
N THR A 163 -6.01 1.34 -1.59
CA THR A 163 -7.18 1.66 -0.76
C THR A 163 -8.40 0.92 -1.25
N LEU A 164 -8.69 0.96 -2.55
CA LEU A 164 -9.79 0.20 -3.15
C LEU A 164 -9.69 -1.29 -2.80
N LEU A 165 -8.53 -1.89 -3.05
CA LEU A 165 -8.32 -3.31 -2.80
C LEU A 165 -8.39 -3.66 -1.31
N GLY A 166 -7.79 -2.83 -0.43
CA GLY A 166 -7.85 -3.02 1.01
C GLY A 166 -9.29 -3.02 1.53
N LEU A 167 -10.10 -2.03 1.13
CA LEU A 167 -11.50 -1.93 1.52
C LEU A 167 -12.33 -3.13 1.04
N TYR A 168 -12.18 -3.55 -0.23
CA TYR A 168 -12.89 -4.71 -0.77
C TYR A 168 -12.46 -6.04 -0.13
N HIS A 169 -11.19 -6.19 0.25
CA HIS A 169 -10.74 -7.38 0.97
C HIS A 169 -11.24 -7.40 2.41
N ALA A 170 -11.25 -6.25 3.08
CA ALA A 170 -11.71 -6.14 4.46
C ALA A 170 -13.21 -6.47 4.58
N VAL A 171 -14.05 -5.93 3.70
CA VAL A 171 -15.50 -6.16 3.78
C VAL A 171 -15.87 -7.65 3.67
N ARG A 172 -15.15 -8.40 2.83
CA ARG A 172 -15.37 -9.86 2.70
C ARG A 172 -15.08 -10.64 3.98
N LEU A 173 -14.31 -10.07 4.91
CA LEU A 173 -13.99 -10.70 6.20
C LEU A 173 -14.89 -10.25 7.33
N VAL A 174 -15.44 -9.04 7.27
CA VAL A 174 -16.30 -8.48 8.33
C VAL A 174 -17.79 -8.61 8.01
N ASP A 175 -18.13 -8.69 6.72
CA ASP A 175 -19.49 -8.90 6.22
C ASP A 175 -19.46 -9.84 4.99
N PRO A 176 -19.40 -11.18 5.20
CA PRO A 176 -19.25 -12.15 4.12
C PRO A 176 -20.43 -12.17 3.12
N ASP A 177 -21.57 -11.56 3.47
CA ASP A 177 -22.80 -11.58 2.66
C ASP A 177 -22.91 -10.35 1.71
N GLN A 178 -21.93 -9.43 1.74
CA GLN A 178 -21.77 -8.30 0.79
C GLN A 178 -20.71 -8.62 -0.27
#